data_cb9557de1840cb83e2306001bc406d76
#
_entry.id   cb9557de1840cb83e2306001bc406d76
#
_cell.length_a   1.000
_cell.length_b   1.000
_cell.length_c   1.000
_cell.angle_alpha   90.00
_cell.angle_beta   90.00
_cell.angle_gamma   90.00
#
_symmetry.space_group_name_H-M   'P 1'
#
loop_
_entity.id
_entity.type
_entity.pdbx_description
1 polymer ?
#
loop_
_entity_poly.entity_id
_entity_poly.type
_entity_poly.pdbx_seq_one_letter_code
_entity_poly.pdbx_strand_id
1 'polypeptide(L)'
;IPIEFAPQIPYHGVEDLRFTPGWGDSTSNEYWTYSFLWYLDGKPETSSEIIEKNLQLYYTGLIGRNIEKRKIPADRILTPKTSFKEVKASAGDVKTFGGTIYMLDYIEQKPITLNCVIHLKNCAASENKTFIFYEISPKPLTDGIWQQLDNLNTSFNCSKSD
;
A
#
# COMPACT_ATOMS: atom_id res chain seq x y z
N ILE A 1 12.53 -4.25 4.88
CA ILE A 1 12.89 -3.88 3.51
C ILE A 1 14.39 -4.05 3.36
N PRO A 2 14.89 -4.76 2.37
CA PRO A 2 14.22 -5.04 1.08
C PRO A 2 13.04 -6.00 1.20
N ILE A 3 12.09 -5.87 0.26
CA ILE A 3 10.90 -6.72 0.20
C ILE A 3 11.26 -7.99 -0.59
N GLU A 4 11.13 -9.16 0.04
CA GLU A 4 11.59 -10.44 -0.51
C GLU A 4 11.00 -10.75 -1.91
N PHE A 5 9.72 -10.50 -2.10
CA PHE A 5 9.03 -10.76 -3.37
C PHE A 5 9.10 -9.60 -4.38
N ALA A 6 9.68 -8.47 -3.99
CA ALA A 6 9.87 -7.29 -4.84
C ALA A 6 11.25 -6.65 -4.61
N PRO A 7 12.36 -7.41 -4.81
CA PRO A 7 13.72 -6.93 -4.50
C PRO A 7 14.18 -5.76 -5.37
N GLN A 8 13.45 -5.45 -6.44
CA GLN A 8 13.74 -4.31 -7.33
C GLN A 8 13.32 -2.97 -6.73
N ILE A 9 12.52 -2.96 -5.64
CA ILE A 9 12.18 -1.73 -4.92
C ILE A 9 13.42 -1.26 -4.17
N PRO A 10 14.00 -0.08 -4.49
CA PRO A 10 15.34 0.31 -4.05
C PRO A 10 15.35 0.94 -2.64
N TYR A 11 14.42 0.54 -1.79
CA TYR A 11 14.28 1.10 -0.45
C TYR A 11 14.93 0.21 0.61
N HIS A 12 15.36 0.85 1.72
CA HIS A 12 15.80 0.20 2.94
C HIS A 12 14.96 0.71 4.11
N GLY A 13 14.71 -0.14 5.08
CA GLY A 13 13.91 0.24 6.24
C GLY A 13 13.01 -0.88 6.74
N VAL A 14 11.85 -0.54 7.25
CA VAL A 14 10.88 -1.47 7.84
C VAL A 14 9.54 -1.38 7.09
N GLU A 15 8.88 -2.52 6.91
CA GLU A 15 7.49 -2.59 6.49
C GLU A 15 6.64 -3.08 7.67
N ASP A 16 5.57 -2.35 7.99
CA ASP A 16 4.55 -2.75 8.97
C ASP A 16 3.21 -2.87 8.24
N LEU A 17 2.58 -4.06 8.28
CA LEU A 17 1.29 -4.32 7.65
C LEU A 17 0.20 -4.49 8.71
N ARG A 18 -0.97 -3.90 8.45
CA ARG A 18 -2.15 -3.95 9.31
C ARG A 18 -3.36 -4.36 8.50
N PHE A 19 -3.85 -5.56 8.74
CA PHE A 19 -5.02 -6.12 8.06
C PHE A 19 -6.26 -5.96 8.92
N THR A 20 -7.40 -5.66 8.29
CA THR A 20 -8.70 -5.77 8.98
C THR A 20 -9.02 -7.24 9.26
N PRO A 21 -9.84 -7.53 10.28
CA PRO A 21 -10.23 -8.91 10.59
C PRO A 21 -10.85 -9.67 9.40
N GLY A 22 -11.63 -8.97 8.57
CA GLY A 22 -12.29 -9.52 7.40
C GLY A 22 -11.49 -9.45 6.09
N TRP A 23 -10.21 -9.05 6.13
CA TRP A 23 -9.40 -8.81 4.93
C TRP A 23 -9.39 -9.99 3.93
N GLY A 24 -9.30 -11.21 4.39
CA GLY A 24 -9.20 -12.41 3.53
C GLY A 24 -10.54 -13.11 3.27
N ASP A 25 -11.65 -12.60 3.77
CA ASP A 25 -12.99 -13.16 3.60
C ASP A 25 -13.75 -12.39 2.52
N SER A 26 -13.97 -13.03 1.36
CA SER A 26 -14.63 -12.40 0.20
C SER A 26 -16.10 -12.03 0.47
N THR A 27 -16.68 -12.51 1.55
CA THR A 27 -18.05 -12.17 2.00
C THR A 27 -18.06 -10.98 2.97
N SER A 28 -16.89 -10.58 3.48
CA SER A 28 -16.75 -9.47 4.41
C SER A 28 -16.80 -8.12 3.72
N ASN A 29 -17.37 -7.12 4.39
CA ASN A 29 -17.28 -5.72 3.98
C ASN A 29 -15.85 -5.15 4.05
N GLU A 30 -14.94 -5.84 4.75
CA GLU A 30 -13.54 -5.48 4.93
C GLU A 30 -12.60 -6.18 3.93
N TYR A 31 -13.16 -6.96 2.99
CA TYR A 31 -12.38 -7.71 2.02
C TYR A 31 -11.37 -6.83 1.29
N TRP A 32 -10.10 -7.25 1.21
CA TRP A 32 -8.99 -6.49 0.66
C TRP A 32 -8.80 -5.09 1.27
N THR A 33 -9.27 -4.87 2.51
CA THR A 33 -9.04 -3.62 3.23
C THR A 33 -7.89 -3.80 4.22
N TYR A 34 -6.85 -2.99 4.06
CA TYR A 34 -5.66 -3.02 4.90
C TYR A 34 -4.85 -1.74 4.75
N SER A 35 -3.88 -1.56 5.62
CA SER A 35 -2.87 -0.53 5.51
C SER A 35 -1.48 -1.12 5.66
N PHE A 36 -0.50 -0.45 5.10
CA PHE A 36 0.90 -0.73 5.39
C PHE A 36 1.71 0.55 5.42
N LEU A 37 2.78 0.48 6.18
CA LEU A 37 3.72 1.56 6.36
C LEU A 37 5.08 1.11 5.85
N TRP A 38 5.70 1.92 5.03
CA TRP A 38 7.13 1.87 4.78
C TRP A 38 7.82 2.96 5.59
N TYR A 39 8.60 2.55 6.59
CA TYR A 39 9.48 3.40 7.37
C TYR A 39 10.88 3.30 6.79
N LEU A 40 11.26 4.28 5.99
CA LEU A 40 12.41 4.22 5.11
C LEU A 40 13.61 4.96 5.67
N ASP A 41 14.79 4.43 5.41
CA ASP A 41 16.06 5.10 5.65
C ASP A 41 16.24 6.20 4.59
N GLY A 42 16.66 7.38 5.04
CA GLY A 42 16.90 8.51 4.15
C GLY A 42 15.65 9.27 3.73
N LYS A 43 15.81 10.05 2.68
CA LYS A 43 14.77 10.84 2.02
C LYS A 43 14.69 10.44 0.54
N PRO A 44 14.13 9.28 0.23
CA PRO A 44 13.99 8.86 -1.15
C PRO A 44 13.11 9.83 -1.92
N GLU A 45 13.42 10.01 -3.19
CA GLU A 45 12.55 10.76 -4.10
C GLU A 45 11.19 10.06 -4.21
N THR A 46 10.12 10.84 -4.15
CA THR A 46 8.75 10.36 -4.26
C THR A 46 7.99 11.23 -5.26
N SER A 47 7.57 10.62 -6.35
CA SER A 47 6.65 11.19 -7.34
C SER A 47 5.55 10.18 -7.64
N SER A 48 4.51 10.60 -8.36
CA SER A 48 3.45 9.67 -8.80
C SER A 48 4.03 8.50 -9.57
N GLU A 49 4.97 8.75 -10.48
CA GLU A 49 5.60 7.74 -11.34
C GLU A 49 6.44 6.73 -10.54
N ILE A 50 7.18 7.21 -9.54
CA ILE A 50 7.97 6.34 -8.65
C ILE A 50 7.05 5.46 -7.80
N ILE A 51 5.97 6.04 -7.27
CA ILE A 51 4.94 5.31 -6.51
C ILE A 51 4.29 4.25 -7.38
N GLU A 52 3.86 4.60 -8.58
CA GLU A 52 3.25 3.66 -9.54
C GLU A 52 4.19 2.49 -9.83
N LYS A 53 5.43 2.77 -10.17
CA LYS A 53 6.44 1.75 -10.46
C LYS A 53 6.66 0.81 -9.26
N ASN A 54 6.83 1.37 -8.06
CA ASN A 54 7.09 0.57 -6.87
C ASN A 54 5.89 -0.29 -6.48
N LEU A 55 4.67 0.24 -6.56
CA LEU A 55 3.45 -0.53 -6.31
C LEU A 55 3.21 -1.59 -7.38
N GLN A 56 3.51 -1.30 -8.64
CA GLN A 56 3.43 -2.31 -9.70
C GLN A 56 4.39 -3.47 -9.43
N LEU A 57 5.64 -3.20 -9.03
CA LEU A 57 6.62 -4.22 -8.64
C LEU A 57 6.15 -5.00 -7.41
N TYR A 58 5.65 -4.31 -6.40
CA TYR A 58 5.13 -4.90 -5.17
C TYR A 58 4.01 -5.90 -5.46
N TYR A 59 2.97 -5.49 -6.19
CA TYR A 59 1.83 -6.36 -6.46
C TYR A 59 2.15 -7.45 -7.49
N THR A 60 3.06 -7.21 -8.43
CA THR A 60 3.57 -8.26 -9.33
C THR A 60 4.23 -9.38 -8.53
N GLY A 61 5.11 -9.04 -7.60
CA GLY A 61 5.78 -10.01 -6.75
C GLY A 61 4.83 -10.70 -5.77
N LEU A 62 3.91 -9.94 -5.16
CA LEU A 62 2.90 -10.48 -4.24
C LEU A 62 1.99 -11.51 -4.93
N ILE A 63 1.53 -11.24 -6.13
CA ILE A 63 0.76 -12.19 -6.94
C ILE A 63 1.64 -13.39 -7.30
N GLY A 64 2.86 -13.13 -7.78
CA GLY A 64 3.80 -14.17 -8.21
C GLY A 64 4.02 -15.25 -7.15
N ARG A 65 4.28 -14.85 -5.89
CA ARG A 65 4.46 -15.80 -4.77
C ARG A 65 3.21 -16.62 -4.41
N ASN A 66 2.03 -16.21 -4.89
CA ASN A 66 0.76 -16.89 -4.62
C ASN A 66 0.31 -17.81 -5.78
N ILE A 67 0.91 -17.74 -6.96
CA ILE A 67 0.48 -18.48 -8.16
C ILE A 67 0.49 -19.99 -7.91
N GLU A 68 1.62 -20.55 -7.51
CA GLU A 68 1.74 -21.99 -7.26
C GLU A 68 0.93 -22.44 -6.05
N LYS A 69 1.05 -21.70 -4.93
CA LYS A 69 0.36 -22.01 -3.67
C LYS A 69 -1.15 -22.10 -3.85
N ARG A 70 -1.73 -21.25 -4.70
CA ARG A 70 -3.17 -21.16 -4.94
C ARG A 70 -3.60 -21.83 -6.24
N LYS A 71 -2.68 -22.45 -6.99
CA LYS A 71 -2.94 -23.12 -8.27
C LYS A 71 -3.68 -22.24 -9.26
N ILE A 72 -3.22 -20.97 -9.40
CA ILE A 72 -3.85 -20.00 -10.27
C ILE A 72 -3.59 -20.37 -11.74
N PRO A 73 -4.66 -20.54 -12.56
CA PRO A 73 -4.49 -20.82 -13.98
C PRO A 73 -3.78 -19.69 -14.72
N ALA A 74 -2.91 -20.04 -15.69
CA ALA A 74 -2.11 -19.07 -16.42
C ALA A 74 -2.93 -18.02 -17.17
N ASP A 75 -4.11 -18.38 -17.66
CA ASP A 75 -5.05 -17.50 -18.36
C ASP A 75 -5.72 -16.47 -17.44
N ARG A 76 -5.63 -16.63 -16.12
CA ARG A 76 -6.12 -15.69 -15.12
C ARG A 76 -5.06 -14.71 -14.62
N ILE A 77 -3.79 -14.94 -14.93
CA ILE A 77 -2.69 -14.09 -14.45
C ILE A 77 -2.75 -12.74 -15.16
N LEU A 78 -2.83 -11.67 -14.37
CA LEU A 78 -2.86 -10.29 -14.85
C LEU A 78 -1.58 -9.57 -14.44
N THR A 79 -1.09 -8.70 -15.33
CA THR A 79 -0.07 -7.72 -14.95
C THR A 79 -0.74 -6.58 -14.19
N PRO A 80 -0.33 -6.28 -12.95
CA PRO A 80 -0.87 -5.15 -12.20
C PRO A 80 -0.68 -3.83 -12.95
N LYS A 81 -1.70 -2.95 -12.85
CA LYS A 81 -1.64 -1.58 -13.37
C LYS A 81 -1.94 -0.62 -12.24
N THR A 82 -1.12 0.40 -12.13
CA THR A 82 -1.22 1.43 -11.10
C THR A 82 -1.41 2.78 -11.74
N SER A 83 -2.20 3.65 -11.12
CA SER A 83 -2.41 5.01 -11.58
C SER A 83 -2.59 5.92 -10.38
N PHE A 84 -1.69 6.87 -10.18
CA PHE A 84 -1.66 7.78 -9.05
C PHE A 84 -1.45 9.23 -9.47
N LYS A 85 -1.99 10.13 -8.69
CA LYS A 85 -1.74 11.57 -8.81
C LYS A 85 -1.55 12.18 -7.44
N GLU A 86 -0.72 13.21 -7.35
CA GLU A 86 -0.64 14.05 -6.17
C GLU A 86 -1.97 14.80 -6.00
N VAL A 87 -2.49 14.79 -4.80
CA VAL A 87 -3.73 15.47 -4.43
C VAL A 87 -3.45 16.49 -3.33
N LYS A 88 -4.46 17.23 -2.87
CA LYS A 88 -4.30 18.16 -1.76
C LYS A 88 -3.77 17.39 -0.54
N ALA A 89 -2.65 17.85 0.01
CA ALA A 89 -2.02 17.22 1.16
C ALA A 89 -2.97 17.18 2.37
N SER A 90 -3.08 16.01 2.98
CA SER A 90 -3.77 15.83 4.26
C SER A 90 -3.00 16.50 5.40
N ALA A 91 -3.66 16.75 6.51
CA ALA A 91 -3.03 17.41 7.66
C ALA A 91 -1.82 16.58 8.16
N GLY A 92 -0.67 17.23 8.25
CA GLY A 92 0.58 16.59 8.69
C GLY A 92 1.38 15.88 7.60
N ASP A 93 0.85 15.79 6.38
CA ASP A 93 1.58 15.21 5.24
C ASP A 93 2.50 16.23 4.56
N VAL A 94 3.60 15.74 4.05
CA VAL A 94 4.43 16.48 3.07
C VAL A 94 3.77 16.44 1.71
N LYS A 95 3.24 15.26 1.33
CA LYS A 95 2.47 15.01 0.12
C LYS A 95 1.42 13.94 0.39
N THR A 96 0.31 14.03 -0.32
CA THR A 96 -0.72 12.98 -0.37
C THR A 96 -0.95 12.60 -1.84
N PHE A 97 -1.05 11.30 -2.10
CA PHE A 97 -1.39 10.78 -3.41
C PHE A 97 -2.68 9.96 -3.33
N GLY A 98 -3.49 10.05 -4.37
CA GLY A 98 -4.68 9.24 -4.54
C GLY A 98 -4.62 8.49 -5.86
N GLY A 99 -5.10 7.26 -5.86
CA GLY A 99 -5.07 6.46 -7.07
C GLY A 99 -5.67 5.09 -6.93
N THR A 100 -5.38 4.24 -7.92
CA THR A 100 -5.93 2.89 -8.01
C THR A 100 -4.86 1.87 -8.38
N ILE A 101 -5.10 0.64 -7.93
CA ILE A 101 -4.31 -0.54 -8.25
C ILE A 101 -5.27 -1.56 -8.86
N TYR A 102 -5.15 -1.83 -10.15
CA TYR A 102 -5.85 -2.92 -10.84
C TYR A 102 -4.96 -4.15 -10.88
N MET A 103 -5.42 -5.27 -10.35
CA MET A 103 -4.61 -6.46 -10.21
C MET A 103 -5.45 -7.74 -10.18
N LEU A 104 -4.78 -8.89 -10.14
CA LEU A 104 -5.42 -10.16 -9.82
C LEU A 104 -5.66 -10.27 -8.31
N ASP A 105 -6.91 -10.38 -7.91
CA ASP A 105 -7.28 -10.94 -6.62
C ASP A 105 -6.92 -12.44 -6.62
N TYR A 106 -5.84 -12.79 -5.94
CA TYR A 106 -5.37 -14.17 -5.90
C TYR A 106 -6.18 -15.06 -4.94
N ILE A 107 -7.10 -14.49 -4.17
CA ILE A 107 -8.01 -15.23 -3.28
C ILE A 107 -9.18 -15.78 -4.11
N GLU A 108 -9.89 -14.89 -4.80
CA GLU A 108 -11.05 -15.23 -5.65
C GLU A 108 -10.66 -15.54 -7.10
N GLN A 109 -9.38 -15.37 -7.46
CA GLN A 109 -8.83 -15.60 -8.80
C GLN A 109 -9.57 -14.84 -9.90
N LYS A 110 -9.88 -13.56 -9.63
CA LYS A 110 -10.56 -12.64 -10.55
C LYS A 110 -9.93 -11.25 -10.49
N PRO A 111 -10.17 -10.39 -11.49
CA PRO A 111 -9.68 -9.00 -11.43
C PRO A 111 -10.30 -8.25 -10.25
N ILE A 112 -9.50 -7.39 -9.61
CA ILE A 112 -9.94 -6.44 -8.58
C ILE A 112 -9.31 -5.08 -8.82
N THR A 113 -10.04 -4.01 -8.49
CA THR A 113 -9.50 -2.66 -8.40
C THR A 113 -9.53 -2.22 -6.94
N LEU A 114 -8.38 -1.86 -6.43
CA LEU A 114 -8.22 -1.29 -5.10
C LEU A 114 -8.07 0.23 -5.23
N ASN A 115 -8.82 0.99 -4.46
CA ASN A 115 -8.54 2.40 -4.23
C ASN A 115 -7.40 2.51 -3.22
N CYS A 116 -6.56 3.52 -3.37
CA CYS A 116 -5.43 3.72 -2.48
C CYS A 116 -5.22 5.21 -2.21
N VAL A 117 -5.03 5.54 -0.93
CA VAL A 117 -4.57 6.86 -0.47
C VAL A 117 -3.19 6.67 0.16
N ILE A 118 -2.26 7.55 -0.18
CA ILE A 118 -0.86 7.44 0.24
C ILE A 118 -0.43 8.74 0.90
N HIS A 119 0.06 8.62 2.11
CA HIS A 119 0.52 9.72 2.95
C HIS A 119 2.04 9.69 3.08
N LEU A 120 2.69 10.73 2.56
CA LEU A 120 4.13 10.93 2.73
C LEU A 120 4.36 11.88 3.90
N LYS A 121 5.10 11.42 4.90
CA LYS A 121 5.42 12.19 6.10
C LYS A 121 6.91 12.17 6.40
N ASN A 122 7.43 13.28 6.94
CA ASN A 122 8.75 13.30 7.52
C ASN A 122 8.69 12.81 8.97
N CYS A 123 9.77 12.17 9.42
CA CYS A 123 9.91 11.84 10.82
C CYS A 123 10.46 13.05 11.59
N ALA A 124 9.65 13.66 12.45
CA ALA A 124 10.09 14.79 13.28
C ALA A 124 11.22 14.41 14.27
N ALA A 125 11.29 13.14 14.67
CA ALA A 125 12.29 12.63 15.59
C ALA A 125 13.62 12.22 14.91
N SER A 126 13.62 12.10 13.57
CA SER A 126 14.80 11.74 12.77
C SER A 126 14.76 12.41 11.41
N GLU A 127 15.67 13.35 11.19
CA GLU A 127 15.77 14.07 9.90
C GLU A 127 16.12 13.15 8.72
N ASN A 128 16.60 11.94 8.99
CA ASN A 128 17.01 10.98 7.97
C ASN A 128 16.05 9.78 7.83
N LYS A 129 14.78 9.98 8.14
CA LYS A 129 13.73 8.95 7.98
C LYS A 129 12.51 9.52 7.26
N THR A 130 11.88 8.67 6.49
CA THR A 130 10.68 8.99 5.71
C THR A 130 9.62 7.94 5.97
N PHE A 131 8.37 8.37 6.14
CA PHE A 131 7.21 7.49 6.19
C PHE A 131 6.43 7.56 4.91
N ILE A 132 6.04 6.41 4.40
CA ILE A 132 5.01 6.31 3.37
C ILE A 132 3.95 5.37 3.92
N PHE A 133 2.79 5.92 4.26
CA PHE A 133 1.65 5.17 4.77
C PHE A 133 0.64 4.96 3.65
N TYR A 134 0.21 3.73 3.47
CA TYR A 134 -0.72 3.30 2.43
C TYR A 134 -2.03 2.84 3.05
N GLU A 135 -3.14 3.42 2.61
CA GLU A 135 -4.50 3.01 2.91
C GLU A 135 -5.09 2.35 1.69
N ILE A 136 -5.61 1.14 1.81
CA ILE A 136 -6.04 0.32 0.68
C ILE A 136 -7.38 -0.32 0.96
N SER A 137 -8.32 -0.15 0.03
CA SER A 137 -9.62 -0.83 0.04
C SER A 137 -10.25 -0.84 -1.36
N PRO A 138 -11.01 -1.86 -1.74
CA PRO A 138 -11.84 -1.82 -2.94
C PRO A 138 -13.08 -0.92 -2.79
N LYS A 139 -13.38 -0.46 -1.58
CA LYS A 139 -14.54 0.39 -1.29
C LYS A 139 -14.36 1.79 -1.89
N PRO A 140 -15.45 2.46 -2.31
CA PRO A 140 -15.38 3.86 -2.73
C PRO A 140 -14.89 4.75 -1.59
N LEU A 141 -14.20 5.84 -1.91
CA LEU A 141 -13.60 6.75 -0.91
C LEU A 141 -14.63 7.41 0.03
N THR A 142 -15.92 7.30 -0.28
CA THR A 142 -17.04 7.78 0.56
C THR A 142 -17.47 6.75 1.62
N ASP A 143 -16.93 5.52 1.60
CA ASP A 143 -17.26 4.48 2.57
C ASP A 143 -16.61 4.77 3.93
N GLY A 144 -17.32 4.44 5.02
CA GLY A 144 -16.83 4.66 6.38
C GLY A 144 -15.56 3.90 6.76
N ILE A 145 -15.18 2.88 5.98
CA ILE A 145 -13.94 2.11 6.20
C ILE A 145 -12.70 3.01 6.09
N TRP A 146 -12.73 4.05 5.26
CA TRP A 146 -11.63 4.98 5.09
C TRP A 146 -11.35 5.79 6.35
N GLN A 147 -12.38 6.10 7.15
CA GLN A 147 -12.16 6.74 8.46
C GLN A 147 -11.38 5.84 9.42
N GLN A 148 -11.57 4.52 9.35
CA GLN A 148 -10.81 3.58 10.17
C GLN A 148 -9.34 3.52 9.73
N LEU A 149 -9.07 3.52 8.42
CA LEU A 149 -7.72 3.56 7.87
C LEU A 149 -7.02 4.89 8.22
N ASP A 150 -7.70 6.02 8.06
CA ASP A 150 -7.16 7.35 8.39
C ASP A 150 -6.88 7.49 9.91
N ASN A 151 -7.67 6.87 10.77
CA ASN A 151 -7.38 6.81 12.20
C ASN A 151 -6.06 6.08 12.50
N LEU A 152 -5.72 5.03 11.75
CA LEU A 152 -4.42 4.37 11.86
C LEU A 152 -3.29 5.29 11.41
N ASN A 153 -3.46 5.96 10.27
CA ASN A 153 -2.50 6.93 9.74
C ASN A 153 -2.24 8.07 10.73
N THR A 154 -3.29 8.62 11.33
CA THR A 154 -3.20 9.75 12.28
C THR A 154 -2.67 9.33 13.64
N SER A 155 -2.90 8.09 14.06
CA SER A 155 -2.37 7.54 15.32
C SER A 155 -0.89 7.22 15.26
N PHE A 156 -0.33 7.13 14.04
CA PHE A 156 1.07 6.79 13.84
C PHE A 156 1.96 8.01 14.13
N ASN A 157 2.76 7.92 15.19
CA ASN A 157 3.71 8.95 15.59
C ASN A 157 5.15 8.42 15.45
N CYS A 158 6.00 9.21 14.78
CA CYS A 158 7.42 9.00 14.83
C CYS A 158 7.97 9.55 16.14
N SER A 159 8.02 8.72 17.17
CA SER A 159 8.73 9.04 18.41
C SER A 159 10.22 8.69 18.28
N LYS A 160 11.09 9.45 18.99
CA LYS A 160 12.44 8.96 19.23
C LYS A 160 12.31 7.64 19.99
N SER A 161 12.90 6.57 19.46
CA SER A 161 13.17 5.40 20.28
C SER A 161 14.14 5.85 21.38
N ASP A 162 13.71 5.76 22.61
CA ASP A 162 14.58 5.91 23.78
C ASP A 162 15.65 4.82 23.78
#